data_9c763c2e6ab6690c83976f1cdb5f2f94
#
_entry.id   9c763c2e6ab6690c83976f1cdb5f2f94
#
_cell.length_a   1.000
_cell.length_b   1.000
_cell.length_c   1.000
_cell.angle_alpha   90.00
_cell.angle_beta   90.00
_cell.angle_gamma   90.00
#
_symmetry.space_group_name_H-M   'P 1'
#
loop_
_entity.id
_entity.type
_entity.pdbx_description
1 polymer ?
#
loop_
_entity_poly.entity_id
_entity_poly.type
_entity_poly.pdbx_seq_one_letter_code
_entity_poly.pdbx_strand_id
1 'polypeptide(L)'
;MAPPPRHSTGKILAVVGAGVGALVVAIAGFAVFGDGAGFPEAKYRLRVPAEMVGGTFKLSTDLSDTTGRQMVEENRSRSNVRDPTGVVGGYTGQGEQDGSRLVVSGMYGRFKDPALSRTYMMEGAAEAPGATVAVPAHDITPEGSGMTLRCQVLTSEQAGVRSNVPMCAWGDANTGASVGLITDENVSQAPEDVDLVEVARITLAVREEMREPIA
;
A
#
# COMPACT_ATOMS: atom_id res chain seq x y z
N MET A 1 -40.96 -21.76 12.48
CA MET A 1 -39.56 -21.33 12.70
C MET A 1 -38.94 -21.09 11.35
N ALA A 2 -38.70 -19.82 11.01
CA ALA A 2 -38.05 -19.45 9.74
C ALA A 2 -36.52 -19.50 9.94
N PRO A 3 -35.72 -20.01 8.98
CA PRO A 3 -34.27 -20.04 9.11
C PRO A 3 -33.71 -18.61 9.06
N PRO A 4 -32.59 -18.33 9.75
CA PRO A 4 -31.96 -17.01 9.73
C PRO A 4 -31.44 -16.66 8.33
N PRO A 5 -31.42 -15.36 7.97
CA PRO A 5 -30.93 -14.91 6.67
C PRO A 5 -29.43 -15.21 6.54
N ARG A 6 -29.06 -15.92 5.49
CA ARG A 6 -27.65 -16.10 5.09
C ARG A 6 -27.15 -14.76 4.58
N HIS A 7 -26.27 -14.11 5.32
CA HIS A 7 -25.52 -12.96 4.82
C HIS A 7 -24.63 -13.44 3.68
N SER A 8 -24.89 -12.96 2.47
CA SER A 8 -24.13 -13.34 1.28
C SER A 8 -22.79 -12.60 1.31
N THR A 9 -21.74 -13.32 1.63
CA THR A 9 -20.33 -12.88 1.57
C THR A 9 -19.99 -12.22 0.23
N GLY A 10 -20.69 -12.59 -0.85
CA GLY A 10 -20.51 -12.01 -2.18
C GLY A 10 -20.81 -10.51 -2.32
N LYS A 11 -21.68 -9.94 -1.43
CA LYS A 11 -22.00 -8.50 -1.49
C LYS A 11 -20.92 -7.64 -0.85
N ILE A 12 -20.24 -8.12 0.18
CA ILE A 12 -19.10 -7.42 0.82
C ILE A 12 -17.92 -7.37 -0.15
N LEU A 13 -17.66 -8.46 -0.87
CA LEU A 13 -16.60 -8.55 -1.86
C LEU A 13 -16.77 -7.60 -3.06
N ALA A 14 -18.02 -7.34 -3.49
CA ALA A 14 -18.30 -6.43 -4.60
C ALA A 14 -18.02 -4.95 -4.23
N VAL A 15 -18.25 -4.57 -2.96
CA VAL A 15 -18.04 -3.20 -2.48
C VAL A 15 -16.55 -2.90 -2.28
N VAL A 16 -15.78 -3.87 -1.78
CA VAL A 16 -14.32 -3.72 -1.62
C VAL A 16 -13.61 -3.66 -2.99
N GLY A 17 -14.14 -4.35 -4.00
CA GLY A 17 -13.60 -4.29 -5.36
C GLY A 17 -13.67 -2.90 -6.02
N ALA A 18 -14.70 -2.11 -5.70
CA ALA A 18 -14.83 -0.73 -6.19
C ALA A 18 -13.94 0.27 -5.41
N GLY A 19 -13.53 -0.06 -4.18
CA GLY A 19 -12.72 0.80 -3.33
C GLY A 19 -11.21 0.78 -3.63
N VAL A 20 -10.73 -0.23 -4.34
CA VAL A 20 -9.31 -0.33 -4.73
C VAL A 20 -8.90 0.80 -5.69
N GLY A 21 -9.84 1.35 -6.46
CA GLY A 21 -9.59 2.49 -7.35
C GLY A 21 -9.41 3.84 -6.66
N ALA A 22 -9.75 3.96 -5.37
CA ALA A 22 -9.75 5.23 -4.65
C ALA A 22 -8.58 5.41 -3.67
N LEU A 23 -7.75 4.39 -3.46
CA LEU A 23 -6.50 4.50 -2.70
C LEU A 23 -5.36 5.09 -3.57
N VAL A 24 -5.67 6.14 -4.33
CA VAL A 24 -4.67 6.96 -4.99
C VAL A 24 -4.07 7.88 -3.93
N VAL A 25 -2.86 7.58 -3.56
CA VAL A 25 -2.07 8.38 -2.61
C VAL A 25 -1.80 9.75 -3.24
N ALA A 26 -2.64 10.75 -2.93
CA ALA A 26 -2.32 12.14 -3.18
C ALA A 26 -1.24 12.57 -2.16
N ILE A 27 -0.03 12.77 -2.64
CA ILE A 27 1.07 13.23 -1.79
C ILE A 27 1.26 14.74 -1.99
N ALA A 28 0.94 15.67 -1.09
CA ALA A 28 1.18 17.11 -1.16
C ALA A 28 2.66 17.48 -0.86
N GLY A 29 3.33 18.29 -1.62
CA GLY A 29 4.75 18.58 -1.44
C GLY A 29 5.24 19.95 -1.91
N PHE A 30 6.38 20.38 -1.44
CA PHE A 30 7.05 21.65 -1.75
C PHE A 30 8.22 21.46 -2.73
N ALA A 31 8.35 22.35 -3.69
CA ALA A 31 9.42 22.37 -4.68
C ALA A 31 10.63 23.17 -4.20
N VAL A 32 11.84 22.63 -4.40
CA VAL A 32 13.09 23.41 -4.45
C VAL A 32 13.95 22.87 -5.57
N PHE A 33 14.39 23.75 -6.47
CA PHE A 33 15.21 23.43 -7.63
C PHE A 33 16.66 23.11 -7.24
N GLY A 34 17.22 22.04 -7.77
CA GLY A 34 18.63 21.71 -7.67
C GLY A 34 18.99 20.54 -8.58
N ASP A 35 19.86 20.79 -9.57
CA ASP A 35 20.39 19.79 -10.49
C ASP A 35 21.12 18.67 -9.76
N GLY A 36 20.64 17.44 -9.90
CA GLY A 36 21.43 16.18 -9.75
C GLY A 36 22.13 15.87 -8.43
N ALA A 37 22.41 16.87 -7.60
CA ALA A 37 23.14 16.71 -6.36
C ALA A 37 22.25 16.13 -5.25
N GLY A 38 22.66 14.98 -4.70
CA GLY A 38 22.02 14.38 -3.53
C GLY A 38 20.99 13.28 -3.81
N PHE A 39 20.82 12.86 -5.06
CA PHE A 39 20.04 11.66 -5.39
C PHE A 39 20.94 10.43 -5.52
N PRO A 40 20.50 9.27 -4.99
CA PRO A 40 21.27 8.03 -5.14
C PRO A 40 21.29 7.55 -6.59
N GLU A 41 22.18 6.60 -6.88
CA GLU A 41 22.18 5.87 -8.14
C GLU A 41 20.92 4.98 -8.25
N ALA A 42 20.37 4.85 -9.47
CA ALA A 42 19.26 3.94 -9.75
C ALA A 42 19.79 2.50 -9.82
N LYS A 43 19.49 1.69 -8.81
CA LYS A 43 19.94 0.30 -8.69
C LYS A 43 18.80 -0.71 -8.69
N TYR A 44 17.60 -0.26 -8.39
CA TYR A 44 16.44 -1.14 -8.25
C TYR A 44 15.20 -0.52 -8.87
N ARG A 45 14.34 -1.40 -9.38
CA ARG A 45 13.00 -1.09 -9.84
C ARG A 45 11.96 -1.94 -9.09
N LEU A 46 10.69 -1.60 -9.23
CA LEU A 46 9.58 -2.43 -8.81
C LEU A 46 8.91 -3.08 -10.02
N ARG A 47 8.49 -4.32 -9.84
CA ARG A 47 7.56 -5.02 -10.73
C ARG A 47 6.27 -5.37 -9.99
N VAL A 48 5.24 -5.72 -10.72
CA VAL A 48 3.98 -6.28 -10.20
C VAL A 48 3.96 -7.77 -10.55
N PRO A 49 4.37 -8.67 -9.62
CA PRO A 49 4.41 -10.11 -9.89
C PRO A 49 3.01 -10.71 -9.97
N ALA A 50 2.88 -11.84 -10.67
CA ALA A 50 1.61 -12.57 -10.77
C ALA A 50 1.14 -13.16 -9.43
N GLU A 51 2.07 -13.45 -8.54
CA GLU A 51 1.84 -14.00 -7.20
C GLU A 51 2.74 -13.29 -6.20
N MET A 52 2.28 -13.19 -4.94
CA MET A 52 3.02 -12.58 -3.82
C MET A 52 2.87 -13.36 -2.52
N VAL A 53 3.77 -13.04 -1.57
CA VAL A 53 3.81 -13.63 -0.23
C VAL A 53 3.85 -15.16 -0.31
N GLY A 54 4.85 -15.67 -1.06
CA GLY A 54 5.03 -17.11 -1.27
C GLY A 54 3.89 -17.78 -2.03
N GLY A 55 3.19 -17.04 -2.90
CA GLY A 55 2.07 -17.56 -3.70
C GLY A 55 0.72 -17.51 -2.99
N THR A 56 0.65 -16.99 -1.76
CA THR A 56 -0.63 -16.89 -1.03
C THR A 56 -1.54 -15.78 -1.53
N PHE A 57 -1.03 -14.85 -2.33
CA PHE A 57 -1.79 -13.80 -2.99
C PHE A 57 -1.55 -13.82 -4.49
N LYS A 58 -2.65 -13.85 -5.27
CA LYS A 58 -2.62 -13.85 -6.73
C LYS A 58 -3.07 -12.52 -7.29
N LEU A 59 -2.34 -12.01 -8.29
CA LEU A 59 -2.68 -10.76 -8.98
C LEU A 59 -4.08 -10.84 -9.59
N SER A 60 -4.93 -9.91 -9.19
CA SER A 60 -6.28 -9.72 -9.74
C SER A 60 -6.34 -8.55 -10.71
N THR A 61 -5.55 -7.51 -10.47
CA THR A 61 -5.55 -6.30 -11.30
C THR A 61 -4.19 -5.61 -11.22
N ASP A 62 -3.62 -5.27 -12.39
CA ASP A 62 -2.49 -4.35 -12.51
C ASP A 62 -3.00 -3.00 -13.05
N LEU A 63 -2.82 -1.95 -12.27
CA LEU A 63 -3.22 -0.57 -12.57
C LEU A 63 -2.02 0.34 -12.77
N SER A 64 -0.82 -0.19 -12.96
CA SER A 64 0.41 0.59 -13.12
C SER A 64 0.32 1.53 -14.33
N ASP A 65 -0.25 1.07 -15.44
CA ASP A 65 -0.41 1.84 -16.67
C ASP A 65 -1.50 2.93 -16.62
N THR A 66 -2.35 2.94 -15.62
CA THR A 66 -3.42 3.92 -15.43
C THR A 66 -3.17 4.72 -14.16
N THR A 67 -3.55 4.17 -13.01
CA THR A 67 -3.41 4.80 -11.69
C THR A 67 -1.93 5.08 -11.35
N GLY A 68 -1.01 4.17 -11.70
CA GLY A 68 0.43 4.38 -11.48
C GLY A 68 0.97 5.58 -12.23
N ARG A 69 0.59 5.76 -13.50
CA ARG A 69 0.96 6.96 -14.28
C ARG A 69 0.33 8.23 -13.74
N GLN A 70 -0.96 8.19 -13.36
CA GLN A 70 -1.64 9.34 -12.76
C GLN A 70 -0.95 9.77 -11.46
N MET A 71 -0.61 8.82 -10.60
CA MET A 71 0.13 9.09 -9.36
C MET A 71 1.48 9.78 -9.63
N VAL A 72 2.21 9.39 -10.66
CA VAL A 72 3.46 10.04 -11.06
C VAL A 72 3.21 11.46 -11.51
N GLU A 73 2.19 11.71 -12.35
CA GLU A 73 1.84 13.07 -12.81
C GLU A 73 1.46 14.00 -11.65
N GLU A 74 0.62 13.54 -10.74
CA GLU A 74 0.21 14.29 -9.55
C GLU A 74 1.38 14.61 -8.62
N ASN A 75 2.42 13.76 -8.63
CA ASN A 75 3.62 13.92 -7.83
C ASN A 75 4.83 14.50 -8.60
N ARG A 76 4.66 14.91 -9.85
CA ARG A 76 5.75 15.38 -10.72
C ARG A 76 6.50 16.59 -10.15
N SER A 77 5.84 17.46 -9.40
CA SER A 77 6.44 18.64 -8.77
C SER A 77 7.22 18.35 -7.49
N ARG A 78 7.26 17.09 -7.04
CA ARG A 78 7.92 16.74 -5.78
C ARG A 78 9.41 16.55 -5.96
N SER A 79 10.14 17.25 -5.13
CA SER A 79 11.60 17.26 -5.14
C SER A 79 12.25 16.05 -4.45
N ASN A 80 11.44 15.14 -3.86
CA ASN A 80 11.98 14.01 -3.10
C ASN A 80 12.31 12.78 -3.96
N VAL A 81 11.70 12.66 -5.13
CA VAL A 81 11.95 11.54 -6.05
C VAL A 81 12.31 12.06 -7.44
N ARG A 82 13.29 11.43 -8.09
CA ARG A 82 13.71 11.72 -9.45
C ARG A 82 13.48 10.49 -10.34
N ASP A 83 13.06 10.74 -11.59
CA ASP A 83 12.74 9.72 -12.59
C ASP A 83 11.71 8.68 -12.07
N PRO A 84 10.57 9.13 -11.49
CA PRO A 84 9.63 8.23 -10.87
C PRO A 84 8.85 7.40 -11.89
N THR A 85 8.64 6.13 -11.58
CA THR A 85 7.69 5.25 -12.26
C THR A 85 6.75 4.66 -11.23
N GLY A 86 5.43 4.77 -11.45
CA GLY A 86 4.40 4.28 -10.54
C GLY A 86 4.05 2.82 -10.79
N VAL A 87 3.77 2.09 -9.73
CA VAL A 87 3.25 0.72 -9.76
C VAL A 87 2.04 0.60 -8.84
N VAL A 88 0.98 -0.04 -9.31
CA VAL A 88 -0.23 -0.30 -8.53
C VAL A 88 -0.75 -1.69 -8.86
N GLY A 89 -0.87 -2.55 -7.84
CA GLY A 89 -1.37 -3.91 -7.98
C GLY A 89 -2.42 -4.25 -6.93
N GLY A 90 -3.48 -4.92 -7.34
CA GLY A 90 -4.48 -5.53 -6.47
C GLY A 90 -4.39 -7.05 -6.53
N TYR A 91 -4.40 -7.68 -5.37
CA TYR A 91 -4.26 -9.13 -5.23
C TYR A 91 -5.38 -9.72 -4.39
N THR A 92 -5.75 -10.95 -4.68
CA THR A 92 -6.70 -11.76 -3.90
C THR A 92 -5.97 -12.90 -3.21
N GLY A 93 -6.31 -13.14 -1.96
CA GLY A 93 -5.80 -14.24 -1.17
C GLY A 93 -6.21 -15.59 -1.75
N GLN A 94 -5.40 -16.62 -1.50
CA GLN A 94 -5.60 -18.00 -1.89
C GLN A 94 -5.42 -18.92 -0.69
N GLY A 95 -6.10 -20.08 -0.69
CA GLY A 95 -5.97 -21.06 0.39
C GLY A 95 -6.39 -20.50 1.75
N GLU A 96 -5.48 -20.46 2.72
CA GLU A 96 -5.75 -19.91 4.06
C GLU A 96 -6.02 -18.40 4.07
N GLN A 97 -5.61 -17.68 3.00
CA GLN A 97 -5.86 -16.25 2.82
C GLN A 97 -7.10 -16.00 1.93
N ASP A 98 -7.91 -17.03 1.63
CA ASP A 98 -9.12 -16.85 0.82
C ASP A 98 -10.06 -15.80 1.45
N GLY A 99 -10.60 -14.91 0.61
CA GLY A 99 -11.36 -13.75 1.09
C GLY A 99 -10.52 -12.50 1.40
N SER A 100 -9.22 -12.66 1.64
CA SER A 100 -8.31 -11.53 1.90
C SER A 100 -7.94 -10.77 0.62
N ARG A 101 -7.59 -9.50 0.78
CA ARG A 101 -7.10 -8.65 -0.30
C ARG A 101 -5.84 -7.93 0.12
N LEU A 102 -4.90 -7.84 -0.83
CA LEU A 102 -3.67 -7.08 -0.68
C LEU A 102 -3.61 -6.05 -1.80
N VAL A 103 -3.34 -4.82 -1.43
CA VAL A 103 -3.21 -3.69 -2.38
C VAL A 103 -1.83 -3.09 -2.21
N VAL A 104 -1.13 -2.93 -3.31
CA VAL A 104 0.17 -2.26 -3.34
C VAL A 104 0.07 -1.01 -4.19
N SER A 105 0.54 0.10 -3.65
CA SER A 105 0.67 1.37 -4.38
C SER A 105 2.02 1.98 -4.09
N GLY A 106 2.83 2.22 -5.12
CA GLY A 106 4.18 2.71 -4.93
C GLY A 106 4.84 3.23 -6.19
N MET A 107 6.09 3.57 -6.05
CA MET A 107 6.93 4.03 -7.16
C MET A 107 8.38 3.60 -6.97
N TYR A 108 9.10 3.53 -8.08
CA TYR A 108 10.54 3.43 -8.09
C TYR A 108 11.17 4.60 -8.85
N GLY A 109 12.42 4.86 -8.54
CA GLY A 109 13.20 5.99 -9.03
C GLY A 109 14.38 6.24 -8.12
N ARG A 110 14.75 7.50 -7.91
CA ARG A 110 15.84 7.90 -7.02
C ARG A 110 15.27 8.76 -5.90
N PHE A 111 15.27 8.25 -4.67
CA PHE A 111 14.68 8.92 -3.52
C PHE A 111 15.76 9.63 -2.70
N LYS A 112 15.59 10.94 -2.50
CA LYS A 112 16.51 11.74 -1.72
C LYS A 112 16.35 11.48 -0.21
N ASP A 113 15.12 11.36 0.24
CA ASP A 113 14.75 11.07 1.62
C ASP A 113 13.71 9.94 1.68
N PRO A 114 14.14 8.70 1.92
CA PRO A 114 13.24 7.56 2.04
C PRO A 114 12.26 7.64 3.23
N ALA A 115 12.66 8.27 4.34
CA ALA A 115 11.79 8.40 5.50
C ALA A 115 10.63 9.36 5.21
N LEU A 116 10.93 10.48 4.55
CA LEU A 116 9.93 11.42 4.08
C LEU A 116 8.95 10.77 3.09
N SER A 117 9.44 9.89 2.21
CA SER A 117 8.58 9.14 1.29
C SER A 117 7.56 8.26 2.04
N ARG A 118 7.98 7.54 3.09
CA ARG A 118 7.06 6.75 3.93
C ARG A 118 5.99 7.63 4.58
N THR A 119 6.38 8.80 5.07
CA THR A 119 5.45 9.75 5.67
C THR A 119 4.40 10.20 4.66
N TYR A 120 4.82 10.61 3.47
CA TYR A 120 3.90 11.04 2.41
C TYR A 120 2.95 9.94 1.95
N MET A 121 3.40 8.68 1.89
CA MET A 121 2.52 7.57 1.54
C MET A 121 1.39 7.38 2.56
N MET A 122 1.69 7.51 3.86
CA MET A 122 0.68 7.40 4.91
C MET A 122 -0.29 8.59 4.91
N GLU A 123 0.22 9.81 4.78
CA GLU A 123 -0.59 11.02 4.68
C GLU A 123 -1.52 10.97 3.47
N GLY A 124 -0.98 10.65 2.30
CA GLY A 124 -1.80 10.57 1.10
C GLY A 124 -2.86 9.46 1.14
N ALA A 125 -2.58 8.33 1.78
CA ALA A 125 -3.59 7.30 2.00
C ALA A 125 -4.73 7.79 2.91
N ALA A 126 -4.41 8.63 3.90
CA ALA A 126 -5.39 9.23 4.80
C ALA A 126 -6.28 10.30 4.12
N GLU A 127 -5.83 10.88 3.02
CA GLU A 127 -6.59 11.84 2.20
C GLU A 127 -7.55 11.17 1.21
N ALA A 128 -7.53 9.84 1.09
CA ALA A 128 -8.41 9.12 0.18
C ALA A 128 -9.90 9.33 0.56
N PRO A 129 -10.80 9.48 -0.43
CA PRO A 129 -12.23 9.68 -0.16
C PRO A 129 -12.82 8.58 0.72
N GLY A 130 -13.44 8.96 1.82
CA GLY A 130 -14.05 8.04 2.79
C GLY A 130 -13.04 7.39 3.75
N ALA A 131 -11.77 7.74 3.69
CA ALA A 131 -10.78 7.30 4.66
C ALA A 131 -10.77 8.16 5.92
N THR A 132 -10.55 7.53 7.06
CA THR A 132 -10.31 8.20 8.34
C THR A 132 -9.19 7.49 9.07
N VAL A 133 -8.26 8.23 9.67
CA VAL A 133 -7.18 7.65 10.47
C VAL A 133 -7.76 7.13 11.80
N ALA A 134 -7.75 5.82 11.98
CA ALA A 134 -8.18 5.16 13.21
C ALA A 134 -7.00 4.92 14.17
N VAL A 135 -5.87 4.45 13.64
CA VAL A 135 -4.60 4.37 14.37
C VAL A 135 -3.57 5.23 13.65
N PRO A 136 -3.03 6.26 14.31
CA PRO A 136 -2.05 7.17 13.70
C PRO A 136 -0.79 6.46 13.23
N ALA A 137 -0.19 6.98 12.14
CA ALA A 137 1.01 6.44 11.56
C ALA A 137 2.20 6.48 12.53
N HIS A 138 2.84 5.34 12.75
CA HIS A 138 4.03 5.19 13.58
C HIS A 138 5.04 4.23 12.93
N ASP A 139 6.27 4.29 13.39
CA ASP A 139 7.35 3.48 12.83
C ASP A 139 7.39 2.10 13.52
N ILE A 140 7.52 1.04 12.71
CA ILE A 140 7.67 -0.34 13.14
C ILE A 140 8.92 -0.91 12.45
N THR A 141 9.79 -1.53 13.23
CA THR A 141 10.96 -2.28 12.72
C THR A 141 10.77 -3.74 13.11
N PRO A 142 10.28 -4.61 12.20
CA PRO A 142 10.14 -6.04 12.50
C PRO A 142 11.46 -6.66 12.91
N GLU A 143 11.42 -7.55 13.88
CA GLU A 143 12.61 -8.20 14.42
C GLU A 143 13.42 -8.88 13.29
N GLY A 144 14.73 -8.67 13.29
CA GLY A 144 15.66 -9.23 12.30
C GLY A 144 15.65 -8.57 10.93
N SER A 145 14.72 -7.65 10.64
CA SER A 145 14.60 -7.04 9.30
C SER A 145 15.63 -5.95 9.02
N GLY A 146 16.09 -5.25 10.05
CA GLY A 146 16.96 -4.06 9.89
C GLY A 146 16.30 -2.91 9.11
N MET A 147 15.00 -2.99 8.81
CA MET A 147 14.26 -1.99 8.05
C MET A 147 13.10 -1.42 8.85
N THR A 148 13.02 -0.10 8.91
CA THR A 148 11.86 0.61 9.49
C THR A 148 10.80 0.85 8.44
N LEU A 149 9.59 0.46 8.77
CA LEU A 149 8.35 0.71 8.03
C LEU A 149 7.54 1.76 8.79
N ARG A 150 6.66 2.48 8.08
CA ARG A 150 5.68 3.36 8.70
C ARG A 150 4.29 2.78 8.50
N CYS A 151 3.57 2.51 9.59
CA CYS A 151 2.32 1.77 9.58
C CYS A 151 1.20 2.55 10.25
N GLN A 152 -0.05 2.37 9.77
CA GLN A 152 -1.26 2.97 10.32
C GLN A 152 -2.46 2.05 10.08
N VAL A 153 -3.58 2.34 10.76
CA VAL A 153 -4.88 1.77 10.41
C VAL A 153 -5.80 2.90 9.95
N LEU A 154 -6.31 2.77 8.74
CA LEU A 154 -7.41 3.59 8.26
C LEU A 154 -8.72 2.84 8.45
N THR A 155 -9.80 3.57 8.67
CA THR A 155 -11.15 3.07 8.42
C THR A 155 -11.65 3.67 7.11
N SER A 156 -12.25 2.84 6.28
CA SER A 156 -12.90 3.26 5.05
C SER A 156 -14.38 2.95 5.15
N GLU A 157 -15.22 3.92 4.79
CA GLU A 157 -16.67 3.73 4.70
C GLU A 157 -17.10 3.84 3.25
N GLN A 158 -17.60 2.72 2.69
CA GLN A 158 -18.09 2.67 1.33
C GLN A 158 -19.45 1.96 1.28
N ALA A 159 -20.41 2.61 0.66
CA ALA A 159 -21.79 2.10 0.55
C ALA A 159 -22.39 1.66 1.90
N GLY A 160 -22.08 2.37 2.99
CA GLY A 160 -22.53 2.04 4.34
C GLY A 160 -21.82 0.85 5.01
N VAL A 161 -20.76 0.33 4.39
CA VAL A 161 -19.89 -0.70 4.98
C VAL A 161 -18.61 -0.04 5.47
N ARG A 162 -18.36 -0.17 6.76
CA ARG A 162 -17.11 0.28 7.39
C ARG A 162 -16.11 -0.88 7.45
N SER A 163 -14.89 -0.63 7.05
CA SER A 163 -13.81 -1.61 7.04
C SER A 163 -12.52 -1.00 7.57
N ASN A 164 -11.78 -1.73 8.36
CA ASN A 164 -10.42 -1.35 8.71
C ASN A 164 -9.48 -1.73 7.58
N VAL A 165 -8.56 -0.83 7.28
CA VAL A 165 -7.51 -1.00 6.28
C VAL A 165 -6.16 -0.75 6.95
N PRO A 166 -5.59 -1.78 7.61
CA PRO A 166 -4.24 -1.69 8.08
C PRO A 166 -3.27 -1.60 6.91
N MET A 167 -2.27 -0.77 7.04
CA MET A 167 -1.29 -0.57 5.99
C MET A 167 0.08 -0.18 6.54
N CYS A 168 1.12 -0.61 5.83
CA CYS A 168 2.50 -0.21 6.08
C CYS A 168 3.16 0.27 4.80
N ALA A 169 4.13 1.18 4.93
CA ALA A 169 4.96 1.64 3.82
C ALA A 169 6.44 1.42 4.09
N TRP A 170 7.14 0.98 3.06
CA TRP A 170 8.60 1.06 3.02
C TRP A 170 9.07 2.21 2.15
N GLY A 171 10.30 2.63 2.37
CA GLY A 171 11.03 3.51 1.48
C GLY A 171 12.51 3.22 1.60
N ASP A 172 13.17 3.06 0.46
CA ASP A 172 14.63 2.98 0.34
C ASP A 172 15.14 3.93 -0.75
N ALA A 173 16.43 3.88 -1.06
CA ALA A 173 17.04 4.79 -2.02
C ALA A 173 16.42 4.75 -3.44
N ASN A 174 15.79 3.66 -3.83
CA ASN A 174 15.25 3.48 -5.18
C ASN A 174 13.78 3.09 -5.26
N THR A 175 13.23 2.56 -4.17
CA THR A 175 11.87 1.99 -4.17
C THR A 175 11.10 2.44 -2.94
N GLY A 176 9.81 2.63 -3.10
CA GLY A 176 8.90 2.87 -1.99
C GLY A 176 7.48 2.50 -2.37
N ALA A 177 6.79 1.82 -1.48
CA ALA A 177 5.36 1.55 -1.66
C ALA A 177 4.65 1.39 -0.32
N SER A 178 3.34 1.60 -0.34
CA SER A 178 2.41 1.22 0.71
C SER A 178 1.73 -0.09 0.36
N VAL A 179 1.52 -0.93 1.37
CA VAL A 179 0.79 -2.20 1.29
C VAL A 179 -0.37 -2.14 2.25
N GLY A 180 -1.58 -2.25 1.73
CA GLY A 180 -2.81 -2.41 2.51
C GLY A 180 -3.23 -3.88 2.52
N LEU A 181 -3.55 -4.42 3.69
CA LEU A 181 -4.01 -5.79 3.88
C LEU A 181 -5.43 -5.76 4.46
N ILE A 182 -6.39 -6.31 3.74
CA ILE A 182 -7.78 -6.41 4.16
C ILE A 182 -8.11 -7.89 4.33
N THR A 183 -8.44 -8.28 5.56
CA THR A 183 -8.89 -9.63 5.91
C THR A 183 -10.23 -9.54 6.64
N ASP A 184 -10.99 -10.63 6.70
CA ASP A 184 -12.24 -10.70 7.47
C ASP A 184 -12.00 -10.38 8.96
N GLU A 185 -10.85 -10.77 9.50
CA GLU A 185 -10.44 -10.47 10.86
C GLU A 185 -10.22 -8.97 11.05
N ASN A 186 -9.39 -8.34 10.22
CA ASN A 186 -9.09 -6.91 10.31
C ASN A 186 -10.33 -6.04 10.15
N VAL A 187 -11.29 -6.47 9.31
CA VAL A 187 -12.56 -5.74 9.09
C VAL A 187 -13.44 -5.74 10.34
N SER A 188 -13.41 -6.81 11.12
CA SER A 188 -14.36 -7.04 12.23
C SER A 188 -13.86 -6.62 13.60
N GLN A 189 -12.54 -6.51 13.79
CA GLN A 189 -11.94 -6.15 15.10
C GLN A 189 -11.87 -4.64 15.32
N ALA A 190 -11.58 -4.21 16.56
CA ALA A 190 -11.33 -2.80 16.84
C ALA A 190 -10.00 -2.37 16.17
N PRO A 191 -9.92 -1.16 15.60
CA PRO A 191 -8.72 -0.71 14.86
C PRO A 191 -7.42 -0.79 15.67
N GLU A 192 -7.51 -0.56 16.98
CA GLU A 192 -6.38 -0.61 17.94
C GLU A 192 -5.87 -2.03 18.22
N ASP A 193 -6.69 -3.06 17.94
CA ASP A 193 -6.36 -4.47 18.14
C ASP A 193 -5.70 -5.09 16.90
N VAL A 194 -5.62 -4.35 15.79
CA VAL A 194 -5.00 -4.83 14.54
C VAL A 194 -3.49 -5.04 14.72
N ASP A 195 -3.00 -6.24 14.42
CA ASP A 195 -1.56 -6.55 14.48
C ASP A 195 -0.78 -5.90 13.33
N LEU A 196 -0.36 -4.64 13.55
CA LEU A 196 0.48 -3.93 12.57
C LEU A 196 1.90 -4.49 12.44
N VAL A 197 2.37 -5.32 13.38
CA VAL A 197 3.67 -5.99 13.25
C VAL A 197 3.57 -7.09 12.20
N GLU A 198 2.46 -7.83 12.16
CA GLU A 198 2.22 -8.83 11.13
C GLU A 198 2.05 -8.16 9.75
N VAL A 199 1.29 -7.07 9.65
CA VAL A 199 1.17 -6.30 8.39
C VAL A 199 2.54 -5.79 7.92
N ALA A 200 3.40 -5.38 8.86
CA ALA A 200 4.76 -4.96 8.54
C ALA A 200 5.62 -6.12 8.00
N ARG A 201 5.50 -7.34 8.54
CA ARG A 201 6.19 -8.53 8.01
C ARG A 201 5.74 -8.88 6.59
N ILE A 202 4.42 -8.87 6.35
CA ILE A 202 3.85 -9.08 5.01
C ILE A 202 4.36 -8.00 4.04
N THR A 203 4.40 -6.73 4.47
CA THR A 203 4.95 -5.63 3.66
C THR A 203 6.41 -5.86 3.27
N LEU A 204 7.23 -6.42 4.16
CA LEU A 204 8.61 -6.78 3.84
C LEU A 204 8.68 -7.92 2.82
N ALA A 205 7.85 -8.96 2.94
CA ALA A 205 7.78 -10.05 1.96
C ALA A 205 7.39 -9.51 0.58
N VAL A 206 6.36 -8.65 0.51
CA VAL A 206 5.96 -7.97 -0.72
C VAL A 206 7.11 -7.17 -1.33
N ARG A 207 7.84 -6.41 -0.51
CA ARG A 207 9.01 -5.64 -0.99
C ARG A 207 10.07 -6.54 -1.62
N GLU A 208 10.41 -7.64 -0.98
CA GLU A 208 11.44 -8.58 -1.50
C GLU A 208 11.03 -9.18 -2.86
N GLU A 209 9.75 -9.51 -3.04
CA GLU A 209 9.25 -10.12 -4.26
C GLU A 209 9.02 -9.10 -5.41
N MET A 210 8.75 -7.84 -5.07
CA MET A 210 8.57 -6.78 -6.08
C MET A 210 9.88 -6.15 -6.54
N ARG A 211 10.90 -6.14 -5.70
CA ARG A 211 12.13 -5.38 -5.93
C ARG A 211 13.10 -6.16 -6.82
N GLU A 212 13.45 -5.58 -7.95
CA GLU A 212 14.41 -6.16 -8.90
C GLU A 212 15.62 -5.24 -9.11
N PRO A 213 16.85 -5.78 -9.21
CA PRO A 213 18.00 -4.98 -9.64
C PRO A 213 17.81 -4.51 -11.09
N ILE A 214 18.30 -3.30 -11.36
CA ILE A 214 18.42 -2.77 -12.72
C ILE A 214 19.76 -3.26 -13.27
N ALA A 215 19.73 -3.98 -14.40
CA ALA A 215 20.93 -4.49 -15.07
C ALA A 215 21.71 -3.33 -15.73
#